data_c7d62477c2caecb9bb722332e6b76fe6
#
_entry.id   c7d62477c2caecb9bb722332e6b76fe6
#
_cell.length_a   1.000
_cell.length_b   1.000
_cell.length_c   1.000
_cell.angle_alpha   90.00
_cell.angle_beta   90.00
_cell.angle_gamma   90.00
#
_symmetry.space_group_name_H-M   'P 1'
#
loop_
_entity.id
_entity.type
_entity.pdbx_description
1 polymer ?
#
loop_
_entity_poly.entity_id
_entity_poly.type
_entity_poly.pdbx_seq_one_letter_code
_entity_poly.pdbx_strand_id
1 'polypeptide(L)'
;MFLYRMPITGNTKKYKETTTGKNKTKKKMGLKHFPTYFPSDTEKEMICMKLNPSNEEELVKDYRKLQLLSCNQIKKQSAETRVGNRIVDHFTLKERLHTKGQQKIDFYTFWKNRAYFRKVPYIRKMLDFYKSRDTDEIRKFKYIFNLYLSSISIFRPILAMELYCMVSAKRVLDFTMGWGGRLLGAHVLNLESYIGIDINTELRQPYDRMISFLREREQPLNKQTQIQLIFKDALKVDYITLDYDTVFTSPPYYDYEEYRHMKQYDWKEEFYEPMIKVTWKYLKKNGHYCLNVPEDIYETVCVPILGQYHSKLIMKKKKRTKTANYKEFIYIWKKV
;
A
#
# COMPACT_ATOMS: atom_id res chain seq x y z
N MET A 1 31.78 17.25 -25.34
CA MET A 1 33.16 16.84 -25.72
C MET A 1 33.85 16.39 -24.44
N PHE A 2 33.96 15.14 -24.26
CA PHE A 2 34.93 14.28 -23.59
C PHE A 2 34.27 12.91 -23.31
N LEU A 3 34.56 12.01 -24.25
CA LEU A 3 34.35 10.57 -24.15
C LEU A 3 35.44 9.97 -23.26
N TYR A 4 35.08 9.13 -22.28
CA TYR A 4 36.03 8.16 -21.74
C TYR A 4 35.48 6.75 -21.97
N ARG A 5 36.15 6.06 -22.93
CA ARG A 5 36.10 4.60 -23.09
C ARG A 5 37.05 3.99 -22.06
N MET A 6 36.62 2.94 -21.39
CA MET A 6 37.53 2.01 -20.70
C MET A 6 37.65 0.69 -21.46
N PRO A 7 38.81 0.06 -21.45
CA PRO A 7 39.09 -1.15 -22.24
C PRO A 7 38.69 -2.42 -21.48
N ILE A 8 38.26 -3.41 -22.29
CA ILE A 8 38.03 -4.78 -21.89
C ILE A 8 39.41 -5.47 -21.83
N THR A 9 39.82 -5.95 -20.66
CA THR A 9 40.83 -7.01 -20.56
C THR A 9 40.33 -8.05 -19.57
N GLY A 10 40.19 -9.29 -20.09
CA GLY A 10 39.82 -10.45 -19.32
C GLY A 10 40.94 -10.87 -18.35
N ASN A 11 40.51 -11.38 -17.21
CA ASN A 11 41.29 -12.37 -16.46
C ASN A 11 40.38 -13.15 -15.53
N THR A 12 40.18 -14.41 -15.87
CA THR A 12 39.53 -15.43 -15.04
C THR A 12 40.42 -15.73 -13.85
N LYS A 13 40.05 -15.25 -12.66
CA LYS A 13 40.57 -15.78 -11.40
C LYS A 13 39.40 -16.33 -10.60
N LYS A 14 39.47 -17.67 -10.41
CA LYS A 14 38.71 -18.43 -9.41
C LYS A 14 38.84 -17.74 -8.05
N TYR A 15 37.77 -17.16 -7.54
CA TYR A 15 37.72 -16.77 -6.14
C TYR A 15 37.13 -17.94 -5.34
N LYS A 16 37.98 -18.43 -4.42
CA LYS A 16 37.58 -19.33 -3.33
C LYS A 16 36.53 -18.62 -2.48
N GLU A 17 35.44 -19.32 -2.19
CA GLU A 17 34.47 -18.95 -1.16
C GLU A 17 35.19 -18.84 0.20
N THR A 18 35.31 -17.65 0.71
CA THR A 18 35.53 -17.42 2.13
C THR A 18 34.22 -16.92 2.72
N THR A 19 33.45 -17.88 3.21
CA THR A 19 32.30 -17.65 4.08
C THR A 19 32.73 -17.06 5.40
N THR A 20 32.63 -15.75 5.57
CA THR A 20 32.50 -15.13 6.88
C THR A 20 31.74 -13.81 6.76
N GLY A 21 30.46 -13.89 6.49
CA GLY A 21 29.48 -12.85 6.71
C GLY A 21 28.42 -13.40 7.64
N LYS A 22 28.48 -13.10 8.93
CA LYS A 22 27.44 -13.45 9.90
C LYS A 22 26.13 -12.76 9.49
N ASN A 23 25.40 -13.37 8.56
CA ASN A 23 23.96 -13.17 8.42
C ASN A 23 23.36 -13.58 9.77
N LYS A 24 23.07 -12.60 10.63
CA LYS A 24 22.13 -12.77 11.72
C LYS A 24 20.78 -13.05 11.09
N THR A 25 20.57 -14.27 10.65
CA THR A 25 19.24 -14.82 10.38
C THR A 25 18.39 -14.48 11.60
N LYS A 26 17.44 -13.56 11.42
CA LYS A 26 16.39 -13.32 12.42
C LYS A 26 15.83 -14.70 12.72
N LYS A 27 16.14 -15.27 13.88
CA LYS A 27 15.59 -16.55 14.34
C LYS A 27 14.10 -16.47 14.07
N LYS A 28 13.60 -17.30 13.13
CA LYS A 28 12.16 -17.46 12.93
C LYS A 28 11.60 -17.71 14.31
N MET A 29 10.75 -16.81 14.77
CA MET A 29 10.05 -17.00 16.03
C MET A 29 9.32 -18.33 15.89
N GLY A 30 9.64 -19.30 16.76
CA GLY A 30 8.84 -20.51 16.91
C GLY A 30 7.47 -20.12 17.48
N LEU A 31 6.70 -19.37 16.70
CA LEU A 31 5.35 -19.00 17.08
C LEU A 31 4.53 -20.27 17.08
N LYS A 32 3.97 -20.60 18.26
CA LYS A 32 2.96 -21.62 18.36
C LYS A 32 1.83 -21.27 17.38
N HIS A 33 1.24 -22.28 16.80
CA HIS A 33 0.04 -22.07 15.99
C HIS A 33 -1.08 -21.57 16.92
N PHE A 34 -1.45 -20.30 16.79
CA PHE A 34 -2.59 -19.75 17.49
C PHE A 34 -3.85 -20.04 16.68
N PRO A 35 -4.93 -20.50 17.33
CA PRO A 35 -6.22 -20.60 16.64
C PRO A 35 -6.62 -19.23 16.12
N THR A 36 -7.15 -19.19 14.90
CA THR A 36 -7.65 -17.95 14.30
C THR A 36 -8.74 -17.37 15.21
N TYR A 37 -8.57 -16.11 15.57
CA TYR A 37 -9.53 -15.40 16.40
C TYR A 37 -10.43 -14.53 15.53
N PHE A 38 -11.73 -14.73 15.70
CA PHE A 38 -12.77 -13.93 15.05
C PHE A 38 -13.49 -13.08 16.13
N PRO A 39 -13.06 -11.82 16.35
CA PRO A 39 -13.74 -10.94 17.27
C PRO A 39 -15.13 -10.59 16.76
N SER A 40 -16.07 -10.31 17.69
CA SER A 40 -17.36 -9.74 17.32
C SER A 40 -17.18 -8.37 16.65
N ASP A 41 -18.19 -7.92 15.93
CA ASP A 41 -18.13 -6.59 15.30
C ASP A 41 -18.01 -5.48 16.34
N THR A 42 -18.68 -5.61 17.48
CA THR A 42 -18.56 -4.68 18.61
C THR A 42 -17.12 -4.63 19.15
N GLU A 43 -16.45 -5.77 19.31
CA GLU A 43 -15.04 -5.80 19.73
C GLU A 43 -14.12 -5.12 18.70
N LYS A 44 -14.33 -5.38 17.41
CA LYS A 44 -13.57 -4.74 16.34
C LYS A 44 -13.74 -3.21 16.35
N GLU A 45 -14.97 -2.75 16.51
CA GLU A 45 -15.28 -1.32 16.59
C GLU A 45 -14.61 -0.66 17.79
N MET A 46 -14.73 -1.27 18.98
CA MET A 46 -14.05 -0.78 20.18
C MET A 46 -12.52 -0.69 19.98
N ILE A 47 -11.93 -1.70 19.37
CA ILE A 47 -10.50 -1.72 19.03
C ILE A 47 -10.16 -0.57 18.07
N CYS A 48 -10.95 -0.39 17.01
CA CYS A 48 -10.73 0.66 16.03
C CYS A 48 -10.89 2.06 16.63
N MET A 49 -11.90 2.29 17.45
CA MET A 49 -12.09 3.58 18.15
C MET A 49 -10.88 3.94 19.03
N LYS A 50 -10.33 2.96 19.75
CA LYS A 50 -9.13 3.19 20.58
C LYS A 50 -7.86 3.43 19.75
N LEU A 51 -7.72 2.79 18.61
CA LEU A 51 -6.57 2.96 17.72
C LEU A 51 -6.64 4.23 16.89
N ASN A 52 -7.82 4.62 16.44
CA ASN A 52 -8.08 5.80 15.63
C ASN A 52 -9.31 6.56 16.15
N PRO A 53 -9.19 7.30 17.26
CA PRO A 53 -10.30 8.04 17.87
C PRO A 53 -10.63 9.31 17.09
N SER A 54 -10.78 9.21 15.77
CA SER A 54 -11.15 10.36 14.93
C SER A 54 -12.63 10.65 15.04
N ASN A 55 -12.99 11.87 15.36
CA ASN A 55 -14.34 12.38 15.19
C ASN A 55 -14.53 12.96 13.78
N GLU A 56 -15.76 13.24 13.40
CA GLU A 56 -16.09 13.76 12.08
C GLU A 56 -15.40 15.08 11.77
N GLU A 57 -15.32 15.99 12.74
CA GLU A 57 -14.68 17.30 12.60
C GLU A 57 -13.20 17.16 12.18
N GLU A 58 -12.48 16.21 12.81
CA GLU A 58 -11.08 15.93 12.46
C GLU A 58 -10.93 15.34 11.05
N LEU A 59 -11.89 14.50 10.61
CA LEU A 59 -11.91 13.98 9.24
C LEU A 59 -12.15 15.08 8.23
N VAL A 60 -13.11 15.96 8.49
CA VAL A 60 -13.40 17.14 7.65
C VAL A 60 -12.19 18.06 7.56
N LYS A 61 -11.52 18.32 8.68
CA LYS A 61 -10.30 19.14 8.71
C LYS A 61 -9.19 18.53 7.87
N ASP A 62 -9.00 17.21 7.94
CA ASP A 62 -7.99 16.47 7.14
C ASP A 62 -8.34 16.51 5.65
N TYR A 63 -9.62 16.34 5.30
CA TYR A 63 -10.12 16.42 3.92
C TYR A 63 -9.91 17.82 3.32
N ARG A 64 -10.31 18.88 4.05
CA ARG A 64 -10.12 20.27 3.61
C ARG A 64 -8.65 20.60 3.38
N LYS A 65 -7.75 20.10 4.25
CA LYS A 65 -6.31 20.30 4.06
C LYS A 65 -5.82 19.70 2.74
N LEU A 66 -6.32 18.51 2.34
CA LEU A 66 -5.96 17.92 1.06
C LEU A 66 -6.48 18.77 -0.11
N GLN A 67 -7.73 19.25 -0.04
CA GLN A 67 -8.35 20.07 -1.10
C GLN A 67 -7.60 21.37 -1.36
N LEU A 68 -6.97 21.95 -0.34
CA LEU A 68 -6.23 23.21 -0.46
C LEU A 68 -4.85 23.07 -1.09
N LEU A 69 -4.36 21.85 -1.33
CA LEU A 69 -3.02 21.62 -1.85
C LEU A 69 -3.00 21.70 -3.37
N SER A 70 -2.21 22.63 -3.91
CA SER A 70 -1.84 22.60 -5.33
C SER A 70 -0.85 21.46 -5.65
N CYS A 71 -0.76 21.05 -6.92
CA CYS A 71 0.20 20.01 -7.35
C CYS A 71 1.66 20.33 -6.94
N ASN A 72 2.06 21.60 -6.97
CA ASN A 72 3.40 22.01 -6.53
C ASN A 72 3.60 21.82 -5.01
N GLN A 73 2.59 22.13 -4.20
CA GLN A 73 2.63 21.93 -2.75
C GLN A 73 2.62 20.42 -2.40
N ILE A 74 1.81 19.63 -3.11
CA ILE A 74 1.77 18.16 -2.97
C ILE A 74 3.17 17.58 -3.20
N LYS A 75 3.84 17.92 -4.30
CA LYS A 75 5.19 17.46 -4.62
C LYS A 75 6.22 17.79 -3.54
N LYS A 76 6.12 18.95 -2.91
CA LYS A 76 7.02 19.38 -1.83
C LYS A 76 6.78 18.63 -0.52
N GLN A 77 5.51 18.31 -0.22
CA GLN A 77 5.09 17.83 1.10
C GLN A 77 4.83 16.31 1.15
N SER A 78 4.64 15.63 0.03
CA SER A 78 4.24 14.22 -0.06
C SER A 78 5.15 13.26 0.72
N ALA A 79 6.44 13.59 0.82
CA ALA A 79 7.40 12.78 1.55
C ALA A 79 7.18 12.78 3.08
N GLU A 80 6.68 13.87 3.63
CA GLU A 80 6.67 14.14 5.08
C GLU A 80 5.29 14.03 5.70
N THR A 81 4.28 14.55 5.01
CA THR A 81 2.92 14.60 5.55
C THR A 81 2.17 13.28 5.44
N ARG A 82 1.23 13.10 6.36
CA ARG A 82 0.29 11.98 6.39
C ARG A 82 -1.16 12.45 6.32
N VAL A 83 -1.37 13.66 5.83
CA VAL A 83 -2.73 14.22 5.66
C VAL A 83 -3.55 13.26 4.78
N GLY A 84 -4.79 13.03 5.16
CA GLY A 84 -5.69 12.06 4.53
C GLY A 84 -5.59 10.62 5.06
N ASN A 85 -4.48 10.25 5.71
CA ASN A 85 -4.36 8.90 6.28
C ASN A 85 -5.44 8.60 7.31
N ARG A 86 -5.84 9.60 8.11
CA ARG A 86 -6.86 9.48 9.14
C ARG A 86 -8.22 9.10 8.53
N ILE A 87 -8.56 9.67 7.39
CA ILE A 87 -9.79 9.35 6.64
C ILE A 87 -9.76 7.88 6.22
N VAL A 88 -8.68 7.45 5.58
CA VAL A 88 -8.51 6.04 5.17
C VAL A 88 -8.59 5.10 6.37
N ASP A 89 -7.89 5.43 7.48
CA ASP A 89 -7.93 4.66 8.71
C ASP A 89 -9.33 4.59 9.32
N HIS A 90 -10.09 5.68 9.29
CA HIS A 90 -11.45 5.71 9.85
C HIS A 90 -12.35 4.68 9.18
N PHE A 91 -12.31 4.57 7.87
CA PHE A 91 -13.21 3.66 7.14
C PHE A 91 -12.69 2.23 7.02
N THR A 92 -11.35 2.02 6.89
CA THR A 92 -10.81 0.71 6.50
C THR A 92 -9.95 0.02 7.56
N LEU A 93 -9.69 0.65 8.71
CA LEU A 93 -8.85 0.07 9.75
C LEU A 93 -9.40 -1.27 10.26
N LYS A 94 -10.72 -1.37 10.45
CA LYS A 94 -11.41 -2.58 10.94
C LYS A 94 -11.03 -3.81 10.10
N GLU A 95 -11.07 -3.68 8.79
CA GLU A 95 -10.73 -4.77 7.87
C GLU A 95 -9.21 -4.96 7.76
N ARG A 96 -8.45 -3.87 7.73
CA ARG A 96 -6.99 -3.94 7.64
C ARG A 96 -6.33 -4.67 8.81
N LEU A 97 -6.93 -4.64 9.99
CA LEU A 97 -6.42 -5.37 11.16
C LEU A 97 -6.53 -6.90 11.03
N HIS A 98 -7.29 -7.42 10.05
CA HIS A 98 -7.34 -8.83 9.70
C HIS A 98 -6.17 -9.29 8.81
N THR A 99 -5.42 -8.35 8.22
CA THR A 99 -4.31 -8.73 7.33
C THR A 99 -3.16 -9.31 8.13
N LYS A 100 -2.65 -10.45 7.67
CA LYS A 100 -1.52 -11.14 8.27
C LYS A 100 -0.23 -10.72 7.57
N GLY A 101 0.84 -10.53 8.33
CA GLY A 101 2.19 -10.33 7.78
C GLY A 101 2.97 -11.64 7.69
N GLN A 102 4.29 -11.54 7.53
CA GLN A 102 5.20 -12.69 7.42
C GLN A 102 5.05 -13.73 8.53
N GLN A 103 4.62 -13.34 9.72
CA GLN A 103 4.42 -14.23 10.85
C GLN A 103 3.04 -14.94 10.83
N LYS A 104 2.25 -14.73 9.79
CA LYS A 104 0.92 -15.35 9.59
C LYS A 104 -0.08 -15.09 10.75
N ILE A 105 0.10 -13.98 11.45
CA ILE A 105 -0.77 -13.54 12.57
C ILE A 105 -1.34 -12.17 12.21
N ASP A 106 -2.64 -11.97 12.38
CA ASP A 106 -3.31 -10.68 12.30
C ASP A 106 -3.30 -9.96 13.67
N PHE A 107 -3.73 -8.68 13.67
CA PHE A 107 -3.72 -7.91 14.90
C PHE A 107 -4.72 -8.41 15.94
N TYR A 108 -5.88 -8.89 15.53
CA TYR A 108 -6.90 -9.38 16.46
C TYR A 108 -6.43 -10.64 17.20
N THR A 109 -5.84 -11.58 16.47
CA THR A 109 -5.22 -12.78 17.05
C THR A 109 -4.07 -12.42 18.00
N PHE A 110 -3.23 -11.46 17.61
CA PHE A 110 -2.15 -10.96 18.45
C PHE A 110 -2.70 -10.32 19.74
N TRP A 111 -3.68 -9.45 19.64
CA TRP A 111 -4.32 -8.79 20.78
C TRP A 111 -4.99 -9.76 21.72
N LYS A 112 -5.73 -10.74 21.19
CA LYS A 112 -6.37 -11.80 22.00
C LYS A 112 -5.36 -12.59 22.83
N ASN A 113 -4.22 -12.88 22.24
CA ASN A 113 -3.14 -13.66 22.87
C ASN A 113 -2.08 -12.76 23.55
N ARG A 114 -2.40 -11.51 23.89
CA ARG A 114 -1.44 -10.55 24.45
C ARG A 114 -0.75 -11.01 25.72
N ALA A 115 -1.43 -11.82 26.56
CA ALA A 115 -0.85 -12.41 27.77
C ALA A 115 0.36 -13.33 27.47
N TYR A 116 0.28 -14.11 26.38
CA TYR A 116 1.40 -14.90 25.89
C TYR A 116 2.51 -14.00 25.33
N PHE A 117 2.13 -13.04 24.47
CA PHE A 117 3.12 -12.16 23.82
C PHE A 117 3.88 -11.28 24.82
N ARG A 118 3.29 -10.91 25.95
CA ARG A 118 3.98 -10.21 27.04
C ARG A 118 5.17 -10.99 27.61
N LYS A 119 5.17 -12.33 27.51
CA LYS A 119 6.27 -13.19 27.97
C LYS A 119 7.41 -13.27 26.95
N VAL A 120 7.19 -12.87 25.71
CA VAL A 120 8.21 -12.86 24.65
C VAL A 120 9.24 -11.76 24.95
N PRO A 121 10.56 -12.08 25.08
CA PRO A 121 11.55 -11.16 25.63
C PRO A 121 11.63 -9.79 24.95
N TYR A 122 11.64 -9.74 23.61
CA TYR A 122 11.73 -8.46 22.90
C TYR A 122 10.42 -7.65 22.94
N ILE A 123 9.26 -8.31 23.00
CA ILE A 123 7.95 -7.64 23.19
C ILE A 123 7.89 -7.04 24.59
N ARG A 124 8.28 -7.81 25.61
CA ARG A 124 8.36 -7.35 27.00
C ARG A 124 9.26 -6.12 27.11
N LYS A 125 10.48 -6.18 26.54
CA LYS A 125 11.40 -5.05 26.51
C LYS A 125 10.78 -3.79 25.91
N MET A 126 10.00 -3.93 24.83
CA MET A 126 9.31 -2.80 24.21
C MET A 126 8.15 -2.29 25.06
N LEU A 127 7.40 -3.17 25.70
CA LEU A 127 6.33 -2.76 26.63
C LEU A 127 6.92 -1.99 27.82
N ASP A 128 8.05 -2.44 28.35
CA ASP A 128 8.77 -1.75 29.43
C ASP A 128 9.26 -0.36 28.98
N PHE A 129 9.79 -0.25 27.77
CA PHE A 129 10.18 1.05 27.17
C PHE A 129 9.00 2.02 27.04
N TYR A 130 7.78 1.51 26.81
CA TYR A 130 6.57 2.34 26.70
C TYR A 130 5.83 2.54 28.02
N LYS A 131 6.30 2.00 29.16
CA LYS A 131 5.64 2.17 30.46
C LYS A 131 5.49 3.64 30.87
N SER A 132 6.52 4.45 30.65
CA SER A 132 6.53 5.87 30.98
C SER A 132 5.69 6.76 30.08
N ARG A 133 5.16 6.22 28.97
CA ARG A 133 4.31 6.96 28.05
C ARG A 133 2.85 6.74 28.41
N ASP A 134 2.14 7.82 28.67
CA ASP A 134 0.69 7.81 28.84
C ASP A 134 0.01 7.50 27.52
N THR A 135 -0.01 6.22 27.16
CA THR A 135 -0.60 5.71 25.94
C THR A 135 -1.41 4.46 26.25
N ASP A 136 -2.61 4.38 25.72
CA ASP A 136 -3.48 3.21 25.86
C ASP A 136 -2.74 1.91 25.49
N GLU A 137 -3.03 0.85 26.23
CA GLU A 137 -2.39 -0.45 26.06
C GLU A 137 -2.53 -0.99 24.63
N ILE A 138 -3.71 -0.84 24.03
CA ILE A 138 -3.96 -1.36 22.69
C ILE A 138 -3.09 -0.64 21.64
N ARG A 139 -2.82 0.66 21.83
CA ARG A 139 -1.91 1.43 20.96
C ARG A 139 -0.46 0.96 21.12
N LYS A 140 -0.02 0.66 22.36
CA LYS A 140 1.31 0.07 22.62
C LYS A 140 1.45 -1.27 21.88
N PHE A 141 0.46 -2.15 22.00
CA PHE A 141 0.45 -3.43 21.29
C PHE A 141 0.39 -3.26 19.78
N LYS A 142 -0.40 -2.32 19.25
CA LYS A 142 -0.44 -2.05 17.81
C LYS A 142 0.89 -1.55 17.27
N TYR A 143 1.59 -0.70 18.03
CA TYR A 143 2.93 -0.25 17.67
C TYR A 143 3.93 -1.41 17.61
N ILE A 144 3.90 -2.28 18.63
CA ILE A 144 4.76 -3.47 18.71
C ILE A 144 4.44 -4.45 17.58
N PHE A 145 3.16 -4.68 17.30
CA PHE A 145 2.71 -5.48 16.17
C PHE A 145 3.29 -4.97 14.85
N ASN A 146 3.17 -3.69 14.58
CA ASN A 146 3.71 -3.07 13.37
C ASN A 146 5.24 -3.17 13.27
N LEU A 147 5.94 -3.20 14.40
CA LEU A 147 7.39 -3.26 14.43
C LEU A 147 7.93 -4.67 14.18
N TYR A 148 7.30 -5.69 14.74
CA TYR A 148 7.85 -7.05 14.80
C TYR A 148 7.08 -8.10 13.99
N LEU A 149 5.77 -7.93 13.81
CA LEU A 149 4.92 -8.96 13.23
C LEU A 149 4.43 -8.59 11.83
N SER A 150 3.84 -7.40 11.68
CA SER A 150 3.29 -6.96 10.41
C SER A 150 3.22 -5.44 10.32
N SER A 151 3.75 -4.88 9.27
CA SER A 151 3.68 -3.43 9.00
C SER A 151 2.84 -3.18 7.76
N ILE A 152 1.57 -3.54 7.82
CA ILE A 152 0.63 -3.26 6.73
C ILE A 152 0.28 -1.78 6.78
N SER A 153 0.70 -1.07 5.77
CA SER A 153 0.48 0.36 5.64
C SER A 153 -0.55 0.67 4.57
N ILE A 154 -1.25 1.78 4.73
CA ILE A 154 -2.06 2.35 3.64
C ILE A 154 -1.16 2.98 2.59
N PHE A 155 -1.59 2.94 1.34
CA PHE A 155 -1.02 3.83 0.34
C PHE A 155 -1.48 5.26 0.67
N ARG A 156 -0.54 6.19 0.92
CA ARG A 156 -0.87 7.53 1.40
C ARG A 156 -1.61 8.33 0.32
N PRO A 157 -2.76 8.95 0.61
CA PRO A 157 -3.51 9.75 -0.35
C PRO A 157 -2.67 10.81 -1.05
N ILE A 158 -1.83 11.52 -0.30
CA ILE A 158 -0.98 12.58 -0.85
C ILE A 158 0.06 12.06 -1.86
N LEU A 159 0.56 10.82 -1.71
CA LEU A 159 1.43 10.19 -2.70
C LEU A 159 0.67 9.81 -3.97
N ALA A 160 -0.59 9.39 -3.82
CA ALA A 160 -1.44 9.16 -4.97
C ALA A 160 -1.71 10.47 -5.72
N MET A 161 -2.01 11.54 -5.00
CA MET A 161 -2.19 12.87 -5.57
C MET A 161 -0.92 13.35 -6.29
N GLU A 162 0.28 13.15 -5.72
CA GLU A 162 1.55 13.50 -6.38
C GLU A 162 1.69 12.80 -7.72
N LEU A 163 1.42 11.48 -7.76
CA LEU A 163 1.48 10.73 -9.01
C LEU A 163 0.46 11.20 -10.02
N TYR A 164 -0.81 11.39 -9.61
CA TYR A 164 -1.87 11.87 -10.49
C TYR A 164 -1.53 13.23 -11.10
N CYS A 165 -1.00 14.16 -10.29
CA CYS A 165 -0.50 15.44 -10.80
C CYS A 165 0.66 15.25 -11.79
N MET A 166 1.61 14.38 -11.48
CA MET A 166 2.81 14.15 -12.29
C MET A 166 2.49 13.62 -13.68
N VAL A 167 1.49 12.73 -13.79
CA VAL A 167 1.10 12.11 -15.07
C VAL A 167 -0.13 12.77 -15.70
N SER A 168 -0.67 13.84 -15.10
CA SER A 168 -1.91 14.50 -15.53
C SER A 168 -3.06 13.51 -15.73
N ALA A 169 -3.23 12.60 -14.75
CA ALA A 169 -4.24 11.56 -14.76
C ALA A 169 -5.65 12.16 -14.83
N LYS A 170 -6.53 11.51 -15.60
CA LYS A 170 -7.95 11.88 -15.69
C LYS A 170 -8.85 10.71 -15.32
N ARG A 171 -8.65 9.54 -15.88
CA ARG A 171 -9.45 8.33 -15.68
C ARG A 171 -8.54 7.21 -15.23
N VAL A 172 -8.68 6.83 -13.98
CA VAL A 172 -7.76 5.91 -13.30
C VAL A 172 -8.38 4.52 -13.20
N LEU A 173 -7.59 3.51 -13.56
CA LEU A 173 -7.82 2.10 -13.22
C LEU A 173 -6.85 1.69 -12.09
N ASP A 174 -7.40 1.17 -11.00
CA ASP A 174 -6.68 0.60 -9.86
C ASP A 174 -7.15 -0.84 -9.62
N PHE A 175 -6.45 -1.81 -10.20
CA PHE A 175 -6.89 -3.21 -10.18
C PHE A 175 -6.55 -3.97 -8.88
N THR A 176 -6.01 -3.27 -7.86
CA THR A 176 -5.84 -3.74 -6.49
C THR A 176 -6.03 -2.55 -5.53
N MET A 177 -7.26 -2.02 -5.48
CA MET A 177 -7.55 -0.72 -4.85
C MET A 177 -7.25 -0.65 -3.36
N GLY A 178 -7.24 -1.79 -2.65
CA GLY A 178 -6.83 -1.92 -1.26
C GLY A 178 -7.64 -1.05 -0.30
N TRP A 179 -7.00 -0.14 0.42
CA TRP A 179 -7.59 0.58 1.56
C TRP A 179 -8.17 1.97 1.23
N GLY A 180 -8.26 2.36 -0.05
CA GLY A 180 -8.91 3.61 -0.47
C GLY A 180 -8.03 4.85 -0.49
N GLY A 181 -6.74 4.75 -0.22
CA GLY A 181 -5.87 5.93 -0.27
C GLY A 181 -5.72 6.52 -1.66
N ARG A 182 -5.71 5.68 -2.71
CA ARG A 182 -5.67 6.11 -4.11
C ARG A 182 -7.00 6.67 -4.57
N LEU A 183 -8.13 6.09 -4.14
CA LEU A 183 -9.46 6.66 -4.37
C LEU A 183 -9.58 8.07 -3.75
N LEU A 184 -9.19 8.23 -2.47
CA LEU A 184 -9.24 9.54 -1.80
C LEU A 184 -8.42 10.59 -2.56
N GLY A 185 -7.22 10.21 -3.03
CA GLY A 185 -6.39 11.10 -3.84
C GLY A 185 -7.03 11.49 -5.17
N ALA A 186 -7.65 10.53 -5.88
CA ALA A 186 -8.35 10.77 -7.13
C ALA A 186 -9.56 11.72 -6.94
N HIS A 187 -10.34 11.47 -5.89
CA HIS A 187 -11.52 12.27 -5.56
C HIS A 187 -11.15 13.72 -5.20
N VAL A 188 -10.14 13.92 -4.33
CA VAL A 188 -9.70 15.27 -3.92
C VAL A 188 -9.20 16.11 -5.10
N LEU A 189 -8.57 15.47 -6.09
CA LEU A 189 -8.12 16.13 -7.32
C LEU A 189 -9.22 16.30 -8.37
N ASN A 190 -10.45 15.88 -8.09
CA ASN A 190 -11.58 15.91 -9.01
C ASN A 190 -11.26 15.25 -10.36
N LEU A 191 -10.62 14.06 -10.33
CA LEU A 191 -10.37 13.32 -11.55
C LEU A 191 -11.70 12.95 -12.22
N GLU A 192 -11.71 12.74 -13.54
CA GLU A 192 -12.93 12.40 -14.29
C GLU A 192 -13.54 11.10 -13.79
N SER A 193 -12.70 10.05 -13.59
CA SER A 193 -13.18 8.78 -13.04
C SER A 193 -12.10 8.01 -12.28
N TYR A 194 -12.55 7.15 -11.38
CA TYR A 194 -11.75 6.16 -10.68
C TYR A 194 -12.45 4.80 -10.73
N ILE A 195 -11.78 3.81 -11.30
CA ILE A 195 -12.23 2.42 -11.35
C ILE A 195 -11.36 1.63 -10.41
N GLY A 196 -11.94 1.16 -9.29
CA GLY A 196 -11.25 0.36 -8.28
C GLY A 196 -11.70 -1.10 -8.34
N ILE A 197 -10.75 -2.03 -8.31
CA ILE A 197 -11.02 -3.47 -8.27
C ILE A 197 -10.33 -4.05 -7.04
N ASP A 198 -11.04 -4.88 -6.29
CA ASP A 198 -10.48 -5.66 -5.18
C ASP A 198 -11.25 -6.98 -5.02
N ILE A 199 -10.52 -8.03 -4.63
CA ILE A 199 -11.12 -9.33 -4.35
C ILE A 199 -11.82 -9.37 -2.98
N ASN A 200 -11.44 -8.47 -2.07
CA ASN A 200 -11.95 -8.43 -0.71
C ASN A 200 -13.33 -7.77 -0.63
N THR A 201 -14.37 -8.57 -0.65
CA THR A 201 -15.78 -8.12 -0.58
C THR A 201 -16.14 -7.42 0.73
N GLU A 202 -15.38 -7.64 1.82
CA GLU A 202 -15.60 -7.00 3.12
C GLU A 202 -15.29 -5.49 3.08
N LEU A 203 -14.57 -5.03 2.04
CA LEU A 203 -14.32 -3.63 1.82
C LEU A 203 -15.51 -2.87 1.20
N ARG A 204 -16.55 -3.54 0.71
CA ARG A 204 -17.71 -2.88 0.08
C ARG A 204 -18.32 -1.83 1.00
N GLN A 205 -18.79 -2.21 2.17
CA GLN A 205 -19.40 -1.29 3.12
C GLN A 205 -18.47 -0.16 3.60
N PRO A 206 -17.18 -0.43 3.96
CA PRO A 206 -16.20 0.63 4.20
C PRO A 206 -16.07 1.65 3.06
N TYR A 207 -16.03 1.19 1.81
CA TYR A 207 -15.93 2.08 0.66
C TYR A 207 -17.22 2.88 0.44
N ASP A 208 -18.40 2.26 0.59
CA ASP A 208 -19.68 2.96 0.45
C ASP A 208 -19.77 4.11 1.46
N ARG A 209 -19.40 3.88 2.72
CA ARG A 209 -19.33 4.93 3.76
C ARG A 209 -18.29 6.00 3.44
N MET A 210 -17.11 5.61 2.95
CA MET A 210 -16.09 6.56 2.53
C MET A 210 -16.59 7.45 1.39
N ILE A 211 -17.21 6.86 0.37
CA ILE A 211 -17.75 7.59 -0.78
C ILE A 211 -18.86 8.54 -0.35
N SER A 212 -19.78 8.13 0.53
CA SER A 212 -20.81 9.01 1.10
C SER A 212 -20.18 10.21 1.81
N PHE A 213 -19.20 9.96 2.69
CA PHE A 213 -18.45 11.02 3.36
C PHE A 213 -17.80 12.00 2.39
N LEU A 214 -17.23 11.53 1.29
CA LEU A 214 -16.57 12.35 0.29
C LEU A 214 -17.58 13.19 -0.50
N ARG A 215 -18.69 12.59 -0.96
CA ARG A 215 -19.75 13.25 -1.74
C ARG A 215 -20.45 14.36 -0.98
N GLU A 216 -20.72 14.18 0.31
CA GLU A 216 -21.33 15.21 1.16
C GLU A 216 -20.47 16.47 1.27
N ARG A 217 -19.20 16.42 0.89
CA ARG A 217 -18.20 17.50 1.02
C ARG A 217 -17.67 18.01 -0.30
N GLU A 218 -18.26 17.55 -1.41
CA GLU A 218 -17.95 18.07 -2.73
C GLU A 218 -18.44 19.53 -2.86
N GLN A 219 -17.67 20.33 -3.58
CA GLN A 219 -18.09 21.68 -3.95
C GLN A 219 -19.13 21.58 -5.08
N PRO A 220 -20.27 22.28 -4.99
CA PRO A 220 -21.34 22.20 -6.00
C PRO A 220 -20.88 22.53 -7.42
N LEU A 221 -19.85 23.33 -7.58
CA LEU A 221 -19.31 23.76 -8.88
C LEU A 221 -18.25 22.80 -9.46
N ASN A 222 -17.80 21.80 -8.69
CA ASN A 222 -16.78 20.86 -9.18
C ASN A 222 -17.42 19.70 -9.91
N LYS A 223 -16.79 19.28 -11.01
CA LYS A 223 -17.15 18.04 -11.68
C LYS A 223 -16.90 16.87 -10.74
N GLN A 224 -17.93 16.11 -10.44
CA GLN A 224 -17.82 14.94 -9.56
C GLN A 224 -16.99 13.84 -10.20
N THR A 225 -16.05 13.25 -9.44
CA THR A 225 -15.34 12.05 -9.84
C THR A 225 -16.33 10.88 -9.97
N GLN A 226 -16.44 10.29 -11.14
CA GLN A 226 -17.21 9.07 -11.33
C GLN A 226 -16.45 7.90 -10.69
N ILE A 227 -17.06 7.23 -9.69
CA ILE A 227 -16.44 6.13 -8.96
C ILE A 227 -17.15 4.84 -9.32
N GLN A 228 -16.39 3.88 -9.84
CA GLN A 228 -16.84 2.52 -10.12
C GLN A 228 -16.02 1.54 -9.28
N LEU A 229 -16.68 0.78 -8.40
CA LEU A 229 -16.03 -0.24 -7.59
C LEU A 229 -16.47 -1.64 -8.02
N ILE A 230 -15.50 -2.51 -8.27
CA ILE A 230 -15.70 -3.88 -8.72
C ILE A 230 -15.08 -4.82 -7.69
N PHE A 231 -15.93 -5.45 -6.88
CA PHE A 231 -15.49 -6.42 -5.89
C PHE A 231 -15.46 -7.82 -6.50
N LYS A 232 -14.36 -8.13 -7.17
CA LYS A 232 -14.13 -9.38 -7.91
C LYS A 232 -12.63 -9.63 -8.05
N ASP A 233 -12.27 -10.87 -8.32
CA ASP A 233 -10.93 -11.21 -8.76
C ASP A 233 -10.56 -10.42 -10.02
N ALA A 234 -9.48 -9.65 -9.96
CA ALA A 234 -9.05 -8.78 -11.05
C ALA A 234 -8.81 -9.56 -12.36
N LEU A 235 -8.32 -10.80 -12.28
CA LEU A 235 -8.14 -11.67 -13.44
C LEU A 235 -9.44 -12.06 -14.16
N LYS A 236 -10.60 -11.85 -13.51
CA LYS A 236 -11.92 -12.20 -14.03
C LYS A 236 -12.76 -11.00 -14.48
N VAL A 237 -12.15 -9.82 -14.50
CA VAL A 237 -12.81 -8.58 -14.94
C VAL A 237 -12.65 -8.43 -16.46
N ASP A 238 -13.72 -7.98 -17.13
CA ASP A 238 -13.66 -7.62 -18.54
C ASP A 238 -13.16 -6.17 -18.69
N TYR A 239 -11.90 -6.02 -19.10
CA TYR A 239 -11.24 -4.74 -19.26
C TYR A 239 -11.58 -4.01 -20.56
N ILE A 240 -12.20 -4.67 -21.53
CA ILE A 240 -12.59 -4.04 -22.83
C ILE A 240 -13.63 -2.95 -22.63
N THR A 241 -14.47 -3.09 -21.60
CA THR A 241 -15.56 -2.17 -21.29
C THR A 241 -15.14 -1.00 -20.41
N LEU A 242 -13.89 -1.00 -19.91
CA LEU A 242 -13.40 0.00 -18.96
C LEU A 242 -12.67 1.13 -19.70
N ASP A 243 -13.01 2.37 -19.34
CA ASP A 243 -12.42 3.57 -19.93
C ASP A 243 -11.39 4.21 -18.99
N TYR A 244 -10.10 4.08 -19.30
CA TYR A 244 -9.01 4.66 -18.49
C TYR A 244 -7.81 5.11 -19.33
N ASP A 245 -7.18 6.20 -18.90
CA ASP A 245 -5.95 6.74 -19.45
C ASP A 245 -4.75 6.59 -18.49
N THR A 246 -5.01 6.15 -17.28
CA THR A 246 -4.00 5.94 -16.27
C THR A 246 -4.27 4.64 -15.53
N VAL A 247 -3.31 3.73 -15.52
CA VAL A 247 -3.28 2.60 -14.56
C VAL A 247 -2.41 3.03 -13.40
N PHE A 248 -2.96 2.95 -12.19
CA PHE A 248 -2.17 3.15 -10.99
C PHE A 248 -2.56 2.18 -9.89
N THR A 249 -1.67 1.27 -9.55
CA THR A 249 -1.92 0.24 -8.56
C THR A 249 -0.66 -0.15 -7.78
N SER A 250 -0.88 -0.77 -6.62
CA SER A 250 0.14 -1.32 -5.74
C SER A 250 -0.33 -2.70 -5.30
N PRO A 251 -0.05 -3.74 -6.10
CA PRO A 251 -0.44 -5.11 -5.78
C PRO A 251 0.20 -5.61 -4.47
N PRO A 252 -0.38 -6.62 -3.82
CA PRO A 252 0.21 -7.23 -2.63
C PRO A 252 1.63 -7.72 -2.87
N TYR A 253 2.51 -7.52 -1.89
CA TYR A 253 3.83 -8.16 -1.89
C TYR A 253 3.68 -9.61 -1.45
N TYR A 254 3.66 -10.53 -2.40
CA TYR A 254 3.24 -11.93 -2.27
C TYR A 254 3.92 -12.73 -1.13
N ASP A 255 5.16 -12.39 -0.77
CA ASP A 255 5.91 -13.07 0.31
C ASP A 255 5.70 -12.43 1.70
N TYR A 256 5.08 -11.26 1.78
CA TYR A 256 5.07 -10.44 3.00
C TYR A 256 3.69 -10.24 3.60
N GLU A 257 2.64 -10.33 2.80
CA GLU A 257 1.29 -9.96 3.21
C GLU A 257 0.28 -11.01 2.79
N GLU A 258 -0.64 -11.37 3.68
CA GLU A 258 -1.75 -12.27 3.41
C GLU A 258 -3.05 -11.54 3.75
N TYR A 259 -3.74 -11.11 2.69
CA TYR A 259 -5.04 -10.45 2.79
C TYR A 259 -6.18 -11.45 2.83
N ARG A 260 -7.33 -11.04 3.36
CA ARG A 260 -8.55 -11.85 3.29
C ARG A 260 -8.94 -12.08 1.83
N HIS A 261 -9.42 -13.29 1.55
CA HIS A 261 -9.80 -13.74 0.20
C HIS A 261 -8.66 -13.79 -0.84
N MET A 262 -7.42 -13.49 -0.42
CA MET A 262 -6.26 -13.61 -1.31
C MET A 262 -6.06 -15.06 -1.72
N LYS A 263 -5.97 -15.29 -3.04
CA LYS A 263 -5.70 -16.61 -3.59
C LYS A 263 -4.20 -16.93 -3.55
N GLN A 264 -3.89 -18.21 -3.56
CA GLN A 264 -2.53 -18.68 -3.81
C GLN A 264 -2.31 -18.69 -5.32
N TYR A 265 -1.29 -17.95 -5.77
CA TYR A 265 -0.87 -17.86 -7.16
C TYR A 265 0.62 -18.16 -7.27
N ASP A 266 1.08 -18.64 -8.42
CA ASP A 266 2.37 -18.16 -8.90
C ASP A 266 2.21 -16.68 -9.29
N TRP A 267 2.66 -15.81 -8.39
CA TRP A 267 2.37 -14.38 -8.52
C TRP A 267 2.93 -13.78 -9.80
N LYS A 268 4.07 -14.28 -10.29
CA LYS A 268 4.69 -13.77 -11.52
C LYS A 268 3.89 -14.19 -12.74
N GLU A 269 3.63 -15.47 -12.89
CA GLU A 269 3.04 -16.06 -14.09
C GLU A 269 1.51 -16.00 -14.08
N GLU A 270 0.88 -16.22 -12.92
CA GLU A 270 -0.59 -16.34 -12.85
C GLU A 270 -1.29 -15.02 -12.47
N PHE A 271 -0.57 -14.03 -11.94
CA PHE A 271 -1.16 -12.75 -11.59
C PHE A 271 -0.52 -11.56 -12.31
N TYR A 272 0.77 -11.26 -12.05
CA TYR A 272 1.38 -10.03 -12.59
C TYR A 272 1.42 -10.01 -14.11
N GLU A 273 1.87 -11.09 -14.73
CA GLU A 273 2.02 -11.16 -16.19
C GLU A 273 0.69 -10.98 -16.93
N PRO A 274 -0.39 -11.76 -16.66
CA PRO A 274 -1.67 -11.59 -17.34
C PRO A 274 -2.32 -10.24 -17.00
N MET A 275 -2.19 -9.74 -15.75
CA MET A 275 -2.74 -8.46 -15.37
C MET A 275 -2.09 -7.29 -16.10
N ILE A 276 -0.76 -7.28 -16.19
CA ILE A 276 -0.03 -6.25 -16.91
C ILE A 276 -0.39 -6.28 -18.40
N LYS A 277 -0.40 -7.46 -19.03
CA LYS A 277 -0.75 -7.63 -20.45
C LYS A 277 -2.14 -7.10 -20.76
N VAL A 278 -3.15 -7.51 -20.00
CA VAL A 278 -4.54 -7.12 -20.29
C VAL A 278 -4.80 -5.64 -20.02
N THR A 279 -4.31 -5.12 -18.90
CA THR A 279 -4.54 -3.72 -18.54
C THR A 279 -3.70 -2.75 -19.38
N TRP A 280 -2.53 -3.16 -19.84
CA TRP A 280 -1.76 -2.41 -20.83
C TRP A 280 -2.43 -2.41 -22.20
N LYS A 281 -2.97 -3.55 -22.64
CA LYS A 281 -3.67 -3.66 -23.95
C LYS A 281 -4.78 -2.61 -24.08
N TYR A 282 -5.61 -2.44 -23.04
CA TYR A 282 -6.78 -1.54 -23.08
C TYR A 282 -6.49 -0.12 -22.54
N LEU A 283 -5.29 0.14 -22.04
CA LEU A 283 -4.87 1.50 -21.69
C LEU A 283 -4.90 2.38 -22.94
N LYS A 284 -5.45 3.59 -22.82
CA LYS A 284 -5.50 4.54 -23.94
C LYS A 284 -4.11 4.91 -24.45
N LYS A 285 -4.03 5.22 -25.74
CA LYS A 285 -2.83 5.84 -26.34
C LYS A 285 -2.49 7.14 -25.62
N ASN A 286 -1.21 7.42 -25.41
CA ASN A 286 -0.66 8.50 -24.60
C ASN A 286 -0.97 8.38 -23.08
N GLY A 287 -1.60 7.30 -22.64
CA GLY A 287 -1.86 7.02 -21.25
C GLY A 287 -0.62 6.60 -20.47
N HIS A 288 -0.73 6.60 -19.13
CA HIS A 288 0.36 6.22 -18.23
C HIS A 288 0.04 4.94 -17.48
N TYR A 289 1.06 4.11 -17.32
CA TYR A 289 1.00 2.86 -16.54
C TYR A 289 1.94 2.97 -15.35
N CYS A 290 1.40 2.98 -14.14
CA CYS A 290 2.14 3.29 -12.93
C CYS A 290 2.01 2.12 -11.94
N LEU A 291 3.12 1.45 -11.65
CA LEU A 291 3.16 0.30 -10.74
C LEU A 291 4.09 0.54 -9.56
N ASN A 292 3.54 0.33 -8.36
CA ASN A 292 4.33 0.19 -7.15
C ASN A 292 4.60 -1.30 -6.89
N VAL A 293 5.73 -1.79 -7.37
CA VAL A 293 6.13 -3.21 -7.28
C VAL A 293 7.57 -3.33 -6.79
N PRO A 294 7.96 -4.49 -6.21
CA PRO A 294 9.36 -4.79 -5.92
C PRO A 294 10.24 -4.80 -7.17
N GLU A 295 11.54 -4.59 -6.99
CA GLU A 295 12.51 -4.51 -8.09
C GLU A 295 12.59 -5.83 -8.87
N ASP A 296 12.47 -6.97 -8.21
CA ASP A 296 12.46 -8.29 -8.87
C ASP A 296 11.25 -8.47 -9.81
N ILE A 297 10.07 -7.99 -9.44
CA ILE A 297 8.88 -7.98 -10.31
C ILE A 297 9.08 -7.00 -11.47
N TYR A 298 9.65 -5.83 -11.20
CA TYR A 298 9.99 -4.89 -12.27
C TYR A 298 10.91 -5.53 -13.31
N GLU A 299 12.02 -6.15 -12.87
CA GLU A 299 13.01 -6.72 -13.78
C GLU A 299 12.51 -7.98 -14.52
N THR A 300 11.83 -8.88 -13.78
CA THR A 300 11.49 -10.21 -14.33
C THR A 300 10.14 -10.25 -15.05
N VAL A 301 9.21 -9.34 -14.76
CA VAL A 301 7.87 -9.32 -15.36
C VAL A 301 7.61 -8.04 -16.14
N CYS A 302 7.83 -6.86 -15.52
CA CYS A 302 7.47 -5.61 -16.17
C CYS A 302 8.36 -5.30 -17.38
N VAL A 303 9.67 -5.43 -17.27
CA VAL A 303 10.61 -5.13 -18.37
C VAL A 303 10.36 -6.00 -19.61
N PRO A 304 10.15 -7.33 -19.51
CA PRO A 304 9.82 -8.16 -20.67
C PRO A 304 8.53 -7.77 -21.40
N ILE A 305 7.55 -7.20 -20.68
CA ILE A 305 6.22 -6.88 -21.26
C ILE A 305 6.14 -5.41 -21.72
N LEU A 306 6.65 -4.48 -20.91
CA LEU A 306 6.47 -3.04 -21.08
C LEU A 306 7.74 -2.31 -21.55
N GLY A 307 8.89 -3.01 -21.52
CA GLY A 307 10.20 -2.38 -21.69
C GLY A 307 10.65 -1.61 -20.45
N GLN A 308 11.73 -0.82 -20.60
CA GLN A 308 12.23 0.02 -19.52
C GLN A 308 11.22 1.11 -19.13
N TYR A 309 11.17 1.46 -17.85
CA TYR A 309 10.32 2.57 -17.40
C TYR A 309 10.73 3.91 -18.04
N HIS A 310 9.77 4.77 -18.31
CA HIS A 310 9.99 6.12 -18.76
C HIS A 310 10.49 7.04 -17.63
N SER A 311 9.88 6.92 -16.46
CA SER A 311 10.27 7.65 -15.24
C SER A 311 9.90 6.83 -14.00
N LYS A 312 10.39 7.26 -12.83
CA LYS A 312 10.04 6.62 -11.56
C LYS A 312 9.91 7.63 -10.43
N LEU A 313 8.95 7.38 -9.53
CA LEU A 313 8.77 8.15 -8.31
C LEU A 313 9.33 7.35 -7.12
N ILE A 314 10.21 7.98 -6.34
CA ILE A 314 10.81 7.37 -5.15
C ILE A 314 9.85 7.53 -3.98
N MET A 315 9.40 6.42 -3.41
CA MET A 315 8.63 6.45 -2.18
C MET A 315 9.55 6.66 -0.98
N LYS A 316 9.62 7.91 -0.48
CA LYS A 316 10.42 8.24 0.70
C LYS A 316 9.77 7.64 1.94
N LYS A 317 10.32 6.52 2.44
CA LYS A 317 9.99 5.96 3.76
C LYS A 317 11.05 6.42 4.78
N LYS A 318 10.63 6.75 6.01
CA LYS A 318 11.61 6.99 7.10
C LYS A 318 12.46 5.74 7.28
N LYS A 319 13.78 5.87 7.15
CA LYS A 319 14.72 4.76 7.37
C LYS A 319 14.54 4.22 8.79
N ARG A 320 14.31 2.93 8.93
CA ARG A 320 14.22 2.26 10.24
C ARG A 320 15.60 2.03 10.86
N THR A 321 16.64 1.94 10.04
CA THR A 321 18.06 1.80 10.45
C THR A 321 18.94 2.62 9.52
N LYS A 322 20.12 3.04 10.01
CA LYS A 322 21.10 3.79 9.20
C LYS A 322 21.60 3.01 7.96
N THR A 323 21.51 1.69 7.99
CA THR A 323 22.00 0.76 6.95
C THR A 323 20.93 0.25 6.00
N ALA A 324 19.66 0.61 6.17
CA ALA A 324 18.59 0.15 5.28
C ALA A 324 18.60 0.94 3.96
N ASN A 325 19.16 0.33 2.91
CA ASN A 325 19.15 0.86 1.54
C ASN A 325 17.86 0.53 0.77
N TYR A 326 16.83 0.00 1.44
CA TYR A 326 15.58 -0.35 0.78
C TYR A 326 14.90 0.91 0.24
N LYS A 327 14.83 0.98 -1.08
CA LYS A 327 14.09 2.00 -1.83
C LYS A 327 12.88 1.33 -2.44
N GLU A 328 11.74 1.95 -2.29
CA GLU A 328 10.50 1.55 -2.93
C GLU A 328 10.19 2.56 -4.02
N PHE A 329 9.84 2.08 -5.20
CA PHE A 329 9.60 2.91 -6.37
C PHE A 329 8.19 2.69 -6.90
N ILE A 330 7.65 3.72 -7.55
CA ILE A 330 6.56 3.61 -8.50
C ILE A 330 7.20 3.77 -9.87
N TYR A 331 7.18 2.71 -10.66
CA TYR A 331 7.66 2.72 -12.04
C TYR A 331 6.57 3.23 -12.97
N ILE A 332 6.93 4.07 -13.93
CA ILE A 332 5.99 4.79 -14.78
C ILE A 332 6.37 4.58 -16.25
N TRP A 333 5.43 4.03 -17.03
CA TRP A 333 5.52 3.91 -18.48
C TRP A 333 4.51 4.82 -19.14
N LYS A 334 4.81 5.23 -20.37
CA LYS A 334 3.88 5.97 -21.23
C LYS A 334 3.59 5.13 -22.44
N LYS A 335 2.32 4.89 -22.76
CA LYS A 335 1.89 4.16 -23.95
C LYS A 335 1.90 5.09 -25.16
N VAL A 336 2.74 4.79 -26.16
CA VAL A 336 2.86 5.55 -27.43
C VAL A 336 1.92 5.05 -28.48
#